data_c090243959eb98a2ef73f80ee44ff066
#
_entry.id   c090243959eb98a2ef73f80ee44ff066
#
_cell.length_a   1.000
_cell.length_b   1.000
_cell.length_c   1.000
_cell.angle_alpha   90.00
_cell.angle_beta   90.00
_cell.angle_gamma   90.00
#
_symmetry.space_group_name_H-M   'P 1'
#
loop_
_entity.id
_entity.type
_entity.pdbx_description
1 polymer ?
#
loop_
_entity_poly.entity_id
_entity_poly.type
_entity_poly.pdbx_seq_one_letter_code
_entity_poly.pdbx_strand_id
1 'polypeptide(L)'
;MASGKEIRTKIASIKNTQKITKAMEMVSASKMRKVQDRMKLGKPYSQRIRSVIGHIANSTPEYKHQYFDTRDAKRVGYIVVSTDRGLCGGLNINAFKATVSSMKTWSDQDVEIDICTIGARAATFFNNYGGNVVAAVRDIGDAPEVADIIGAVKIMLDKFDNGEIDRLMVVSNDFINTMTHKPLVNQLIPLQPSEEEALQHHWDYLYEPDARELLDGLLLRFIESQVYQAVVENNACEQAARMIAMKSASDNAGDLIEELGLAYNKARQAAITQELSEIAGGAAAV
;
A
#
# COMPACT_ATOMS: atom_id res chain seq x y z
N MET A 1 -1.47 -11.01 -43.23
CA MET A 1 -0.66 -11.76 -42.28
C MET A 1 0.52 -10.86 -41.81
N ALA A 2 0.87 -10.84 -40.56
CA ALA A 2 2.03 -10.06 -40.08
C ALA A 2 3.29 -10.52 -40.80
N SER A 3 4.11 -9.61 -41.31
CA SER A 3 5.32 -9.95 -42.03
C SER A 3 6.33 -10.58 -41.05
N GLY A 4 7.15 -11.54 -41.53
CA GLY A 4 8.16 -12.20 -40.69
C GLY A 4 9.08 -11.18 -40.00
N LYS A 5 9.33 -10.01 -40.58
CA LYS A 5 10.08 -8.89 -40.01
C LYS A 5 9.38 -8.28 -38.79
N GLU A 6 8.05 -8.10 -38.82
CA GLU A 6 7.26 -7.55 -37.72
C GLU A 6 7.27 -8.51 -36.49
N ILE A 7 7.10 -9.82 -36.76
CA ILE A 7 7.14 -10.83 -35.70
C ILE A 7 8.51 -10.82 -35.02
N ARG A 8 9.60 -10.77 -35.79
CA ARG A 8 10.97 -10.70 -35.26
C ARG A 8 11.19 -9.45 -34.39
N THR A 9 10.66 -8.30 -34.81
CA THR A 9 10.75 -7.06 -34.05
C THR A 9 9.96 -7.16 -32.74
N LYS A 10 8.76 -7.76 -32.75
CA LYS A 10 7.97 -8.03 -31.55
C LYS A 10 8.72 -8.94 -30.56
N ILE A 11 9.30 -10.04 -31.06
CA ILE A 11 10.11 -10.94 -30.22
C ILE A 11 11.26 -10.19 -29.55
N ALA A 12 11.99 -9.34 -30.29
CA ALA A 12 13.08 -8.55 -29.72
C ALA A 12 12.59 -7.56 -28.62
N SER A 13 11.46 -6.90 -28.83
CA SER A 13 10.85 -6.01 -27.86
C SER A 13 10.43 -6.76 -26.58
N ILE A 14 9.74 -7.91 -26.71
CA ILE A 14 9.30 -8.71 -25.56
C ILE A 14 10.51 -9.29 -24.79
N LYS A 15 11.57 -9.71 -25.47
CA LYS A 15 12.83 -10.14 -24.84
C LYS A 15 13.45 -9.02 -23.99
N ASN A 16 13.42 -7.78 -24.45
CA ASN A 16 13.90 -6.64 -23.67
C ASN A 16 13.00 -6.40 -22.45
N THR A 17 11.67 -6.45 -22.61
CA THR A 17 10.73 -6.34 -21.50
C THR A 17 10.96 -7.43 -20.47
N GLN A 18 11.16 -8.69 -20.89
CA GLN A 18 11.47 -9.82 -20.00
C GLN A 18 12.75 -9.59 -19.17
N LYS A 19 13.81 -9.04 -19.79
CA LYS A 19 15.04 -8.70 -19.07
C LYS A 19 14.79 -7.63 -18.01
N ILE A 20 13.98 -6.62 -18.33
CA ILE A 20 13.63 -5.53 -17.38
C ILE A 20 12.80 -6.08 -16.23
N THR A 21 11.75 -6.87 -16.50
CA THR A 21 10.90 -7.44 -15.44
C THR A 21 11.71 -8.40 -14.56
N LYS A 22 12.60 -9.20 -15.12
CA LYS A 22 13.49 -10.08 -14.35
C LYS A 22 14.46 -9.30 -13.45
N ALA A 23 15.00 -8.19 -13.95
CA ALA A 23 15.85 -7.31 -13.14
C ALA A 23 15.06 -6.66 -12.00
N MET A 24 13.82 -6.19 -12.29
CA MET A 24 12.94 -5.60 -11.26
C MET A 24 12.51 -6.61 -10.20
N GLU A 25 12.26 -7.87 -10.57
CA GLU A 25 12.01 -8.98 -9.63
C GLU A 25 13.17 -9.11 -8.64
N MET A 26 14.42 -9.19 -9.15
CA MET A 26 15.62 -9.35 -8.32
C MET A 26 15.86 -8.14 -7.40
N VAL A 27 15.64 -6.93 -7.90
CA VAL A 27 15.76 -5.69 -7.10
C VAL A 27 14.73 -5.69 -5.97
N SER A 28 13.47 -6.03 -6.27
CA SER A 28 12.40 -6.09 -5.25
C SER A 28 12.68 -7.18 -4.21
N ALA A 29 13.19 -8.35 -4.62
CA ALA A 29 13.59 -9.41 -3.71
C ALA A 29 14.73 -8.98 -2.76
N SER A 30 15.70 -8.21 -3.26
CA SER A 30 16.79 -7.66 -2.44
C SER A 30 16.28 -6.61 -1.44
N LYS A 31 15.39 -5.70 -1.89
CA LYS A 31 14.79 -4.67 -1.03
C LYS A 31 13.89 -5.27 0.05
N MET A 32 13.18 -6.35 -0.28
CA MET A 32 12.27 -7.06 0.62
C MET A 32 12.95 -7.45 1.94
N ARG A 33 14.17 -7.99 1.88
CA ARG A 33 14.92 -8.37 3.10
C ARG A 33 15.14 -7.17 4.02
N LYS A 34 15.60 -6.05 3.46
CA LYS A 34 15.87 -4.82 4.24
C LYS A 34 14.61 -4.26 4.89
N VAL A 35 13.49 -4.30 4.16
CA VAL A 35 12.21 -3.79 4.68
C VAL A 35 11.64 -4.70 5.75
N GLN A 36 11.75 -6.04 5.59
CA GLN A 36 11.37 -6.99 6.64
C GLN A 36 12.18 -6.80 7.93
N ASP A 37 13.47 -6.55 7.83
CA ASP A 37 14.31 -6.30 9.00
C ASP A 37 13.86 -5.02 9.74
N ARG A 38 13.54 -3.95 9.00
CA ARG A 38 12.97 -2.72 9.59
C ARG A 38 11.62 -2.97 10.26
N MET A 39 10.71 -3.68 9.60
CA MET A 39 9.40 -4.03 10.15
C MET A 39 9.56 -4.80 11.48
N LYS A 40 10.50 -5.75 11.55
CA LYS A 40 10.78 -6.50 12.79
C LYS A 40 11.33 -5.63 13.90
N LEU A 41 12.15 -4.64 13.59
CA LEU A 41 12.73 -3.71 14.58
C LEU A 41 11.68 -2.77 15.17
N GLY A 42 10.71 -2.31 14.38
CA GLY A 42 9.64 -1.41 14.85
C GLY A 42 8.53 -2.12 15.64
N LYS A 43 8.26 -3.38 15.32
CA LYS A 43 7.14 -4.14 15.89
C LYS A 43 7.12 -4.24 17.42
N PRO A 44 8.23 -4.51 18.13
CA PRO A 44 8.23 -4.58 19.60
C PRO A 44 7.83 -3.25 20.26
N TYR A 45 8.31 -2.12 19.72
CA TYR A 45 7.94 -0.80 20.23
C TYR A 45 6.44 -0.51 20.03
N SER A 46 5.94 -0.73 18.81
CA SER A 46 4.53 -0.54 18.48
C SER A 46 3.60 -1.43 19.33
N GLN A 47 4.01 -2.67 19.63
CA GLN A 47 3.25 -3.56 20.49
C GLN A 47 3.27 -3.10 21.97
N ARG A 48 4.43 -2.70 22.48
CA ARG A 48 4.56 -2.23 23.87
C ARG A 48 3.74 -0.96 24.14
N ILE A 49 3.84 0.03 23.25
CA ILE A 49 3.08 1.26 23.41
C ILE A 49 1.57 0.99 23.28
N ARG A 50 1.14 0.09 22.38
CA ARG A 50 -0.25 -0.34 22.29
C ARG A 50 -0.75 -1.00 23.57
N SER A 51 0.06 -1.87 24.21
CA SER A 51 -0.28 -2.49 25.47
C SER A 51 -0.45 -1.44 26.59
N VAL A 52 0.47 -0.46 26.69
CA VAL A 52 0.36 0.64 27.65
C VAL A 52 -0.91 1.45 27.44
N ILE A 53 -1.21 1.83 26.20
CA ILE A 53 -2.44 2.56 25.86
C ILE A 53 -3.69 1.74 26.19
N GLY A 54 -3.67 0.43 25.89
CA GLY A 54 -4.77 -0.49 26.25
C GLY A 54 -5.04 -0.53 27.77
N HIS A 55 -4.00 -0.54 28.60
CA HIS A 55 -4.14 -0.44 30.05
C HIS A 55 -4.73 0.91 30.48
N ILE A 56 -4.22 2.02 29.93
CA ILE A 56 -4.73 3.36 30.22
C ILE A 56 -6.21 3.48 29.82
N ALA A 57 -6.59 2.93 28.68
CA ALA A 57 -7.99 2.94 28.20
C ALA A 57 -8.94 2.15 29.10
N ASN A 58 -8.43 1.09 29.78
CA ASN A 58 -9.20 0.26 30.70
C ASN A 58 -9.14 0.75 32.16
N SER A 59 -8.19 1.62 32.49
CA SER A 59 -8.09 2.22 33.83
C SER A 59 -9.12 3.35 33.98
N THR A 60 -9.29 3.83 35.20
CA THR A 60 -10.11 5.02 35.49
C THR A 60 -9.15 6.18 35.83
N PRO A 61 -8.45 6.74 34.85
CA PRO A 61 -7.46 7.77 35.11
C PRO A 61 -8.12 9.04 35.65
N GLU A 62 -7.42 9.76 36.53
CA GLU A 62 -7.85 11.07 37.02
C GLU A 62 -8.08 12.09 35.89
N TYR A 63 -7.33 11.92 34.78
CA TYR A 63 -7.44 12.70 33.54
C TYR A 63 -7.84 11.82 32.37
N LYS A 64 -8.97 12.11 31.74
CA LYS A 64 -9.43 11.44 30.52
C LYS A 64 -9.09 12.29 29.30
N HIS A 65 -8.18 11.80 28.47
CA HIS A 65 -7.78 12.50 27.25
C HIS A 65 -8.88 12.41 26.19
N GLN A 66 -9.04 13.48 25.39
CA GLN A 66 -10.09 13.57 24.34
C GLN A 66 -10.01 12.47 23.28
N TYR A 67 -8.86 11.79 23.09
CA TYR A 67 -8.72 10.68 22.15
C TYR A 67 -9.44 9.40 22.58
N PHE A 68 -9.99 9.34 23.79
CA PHE A 68 -10.88 8.27 24.25
C PHE A 68 -12.37 8.62 24.13
N ASP A 69 -12.69 9.88 23.82
CA ASP A 69 -14.07 10.32 23.78
C ASP A 69 -14.72 9.90 22.46
N THR A 70 -15.81 9.14 22.57
CA THR A 70 -16.63 8.77 21.41
C THR A 70 -17.64 9.89 21.15
N ARG A 71 -17.56 10.50 19.98
CA ARG A 71 -18.46 11.53 19.49
C ARG A 71 -19.38 10.96 18.41
N ASP A 72 -20.55 11.55 18.21
CA ASP A 72 -21.37 11.27 17.04
C ASP A 72 -20.62 11.73 15.79
N ALA A 73 -20.43 10.81 14.84
CA ALA A 73 -19.62 11.07 13.67
C ALA A 73 -20.36 11.99 12.69
N LYS A 74 -19.90 13.23 12.55
CA LYS A 74 -20.32 14.18 11.51
C LYS A 74 -19.28 14.25 10.39
N ARG A 75 -18.00 14.06 10.72
CA ARG A 75 -16.91 14.02 9.76
C ARG A 75 -15.86 12.99 10.17
N VAL A 76 -15.42 12.19 9.21
CA VAL A 76 -14.44 11.12 9.43
C VAL A 76 -13.18 11.40 8.60
N GLY A 77 -12.02 11.37 9.26
CA GLY A 77 -10.72 11.48 8.63
C GLY A 77 -10.16 10.11 8.24
N TYR A 78 -9.56 10.01 7.06
CA TYR A 78 -8.85 8.82 6.59
C TYR A 78 -7.39 9.15 6.28
N ILE A 79 -6.46 8.42 6.87
CA ILE A 79 -5.06 8.38 6.45
C ILE A 79 -4.89 7.15 5.57
N VAL A 80 -4.72 7.36 4.26
CA VAL A 80 -4.61 6.27 3.29
C VAL A 80 -3.16 6.09 2.87
N VAL A 81 -2.59 4.96 3.23
CA VAL A 81 -1.22 4.58 2.88
C VAL A 81 -1.21 3.81 1.56
N SER A 82 -0.37 4.25 0.63
CA SER A 82 -0.16 3.64 -0.68
C SER A 82 1.30 3.68 -1.09
N THR A 83 1.59 3.18 -2.28
CA THR A 83 2.92 3.26 -2.87
C THR A 83 3.11 4.54 -3.69
N ASP A 84 4.35 4.99 -3.85
CA ASP A 84 4.68 6.06 -4.80
C ASP A 84 4.73 5.54 -6.24
N ARG A 85 5.17 4.31 -6.44
CA ARG A 85 5.36 3.70 -7.74
C ARG A 85 4.35 2.58 -7.99
N GLY A 86 4.07 2.29 -9.25
CA GLY A 86 3.21 1.18 -9.68
C GLY A 86 3.97 -0.15 -9.79
N LEU A 87 3.39 -1.05 -10.60
CA LEU A 87 3.91 -2.38 -10.90
C LEU A 87 3.96 -3.33 -9.68
N CYS A 88 3.10 -3.09 -8.70
CA CYS A 88 2.91 -3.92 -7.50
C CYS A 88 1.60 -4.73 -7.54
N GLY A 89 1.17 -5.15 -8.73
CA GLY A 89 -0.06 -5.91 -8.92
C GLY A 89 -1.30 -5.15 -8.45
N GLY A 90 -2.18 -5.84 -7.74
CA GLY A 90 -3.44 -5.30 -7.21
C GLY A 90 -3.34 -4.58 -5.86
N LEU A 91 -2.15 -4.43 -5.27
CA LEU A 91 -1.98 -3.94 -3.91
C LEU A 91 -2.74 -2.63 -3.63
N ASN A 92 -2.44 -1.58 -4.40
CA ASN A 92 -3.08 -0.27 -4.22
C ASN A 92 -4.57 -0.30 -4.54
N ILE A 93 -4.97 -1.01 -5.61
CA ILE A 93 -6.37 -1.09 -6.01
C ILE A 93 -7.22 -1.76 -4.93
N ASN A 94 -6.70 -2.80 -4.29
CA ASN A 94 -7.41 -3.48 -3.22
C ASN A 94 -7.53 -2.60 -1.97
N ALA A 95 -6.48 -1.86 -1.60
CA ALA A 95 -6.52 -0.87 -0.52
C ALA A 95 -7.54 0.24 -0.81
N PHE A 96 -7.56 0.78 -2.04
CA PHE A 96 -8.51 1.82 -2.44
C PHE A 96 -9.95 1.32 -2.46
N LYS A 97 -10.20 0.08 -2.91
CA LYS A 97 -11.53 -0.54 -2.83
C LYS A 97 -12.00 -0.66 -1.38
N ALA A 98 -11.14 -1.11 -0.46
CA ALA A 98 -11.46 -1.21 0.95
C ALA A 98 -11.75 0.17 1.56
N THR A 99 -10.95 1.18 1.20
CA THR A 99 -11.17 2.57 1.61
C THR A 99 -12.53 3.08 1.13
N VAL A 100 -12.80 2.98 -0.16
CA VAL A 100 -14.06 3.46 -0.76
C VAL A 100 -15.26 2.73 -0.17
N SER A 101 -15.16 1.41 0.07
CA SER A 101 -16.22 0.64 0.72
C SER A 101 -16.48 1.14 2.14
N SER A 102 -15.42 1.43 2.91
CA SER A 102 -15.56 2.01 4.25
C SER A 102 -16.12 3.44 4.22
N MET A 103 -15.67 4.27 3.28
CA MET A 103 -16.17 5.64 3.10
C MET A 103 -17.66 5.65 2.74
N LYS A 104 -18.10 4.69 1.93
CA LYS A 104 -19.51 4.58 1.53
C LYS A 104 -20.42 4.36 2.73
N THR A 105 -20.04 3.55 3.71
CA THR A 105 -20.85 3.34 4.93
C THR A 105 -21.05 4.61 5.75
N TRP A 106 -20.11 5.55 5.69
CA TRP A 106 -20.24 6.87 6.31
C TRP A 106 -21.05 7.84 5.44
N SER A 107 -20.77 7.85 4.14
CA SER A 107 -21.49 8.69 3.19
C SER A 107 -23.01 8.37 3.15
N ASP A 108 -23.38 7.10 3.30
CA ASP A 108 -24.78 6.66 3.39
C ASP A 108 -25.49 7.18 4.68
N GLN A 109 -24.71 7.72 5.63
CA GLN A 109 -25.18 8.35 6.89
C GLN A 109 -25.02 9.88 6.89
N ASP A 110 -24.82 10.51 5.71
CA ASP A 110 -24.54 11.93 5.53
C ASP A 110 -23.31 12.45 6.30
N VAL A 111 -22.32 11.59 6.55
CA VAL A 111 -21.06 11.94 7.21
C VAL A 111 -20.04 12.40 6.17
N GLU A 112 -19.46 13.58 6.40
CA GLU A 112 -18.40 14.12 5.55
C GLU A 112 -17.07 13.39 5.75
N ILE A 113 -16.20 13.42 4.72
CA ILE A 113 -14.96 12.64 4.71
C ILE A 113 -13.79 13.53 4.30
N ASP A 114 -12.79 13.60 5.18
CA ASP A 114 -11.49 14.21 4.91
C ASP A 114 -10.44 13.12 4.67
N ILE A 115 -9.57 13.32 3.68
CA ILE A 115 -8.57 12.32 3.29
C ILE A 115 -7.18 12.92 3.41
N CYS A 116 -6.30 12.20 4.12
CA CYS A 116 -4.87 12.41 4.10
C CYS A 116 -4.23 11.25 3.33
N THR A 117 -3.40 11.53 2.35
CA THR A 117 -2.76 10.50 1.52
C THR A 117 -1.27 10.41 1.79
N ILE A 118 -0.78 9.19 1.98
CA ILE A 118 0.62 8.87 2.10
C ILE A 118 1.00 7.99 0.91
N GLY A 119 1.81 8.52 -0.01
CA GLY A 119 2.17 7.90 -1.28
C GLY A 119 1.45 8.51 -2.49
N ALA A 120 2.17 8.62 -3.60
CA ALA A 120 1.69 9.30 -4.81
C ALA A 120 0.47 8.64 -5.46
N ARG A 121 0.30 7.30 -5.30
CA ARG A 121 -0.82 6.58 -5.91
C ARG A 121 -2.14 6.89 -5.24
N ALA A 122 -2.18 7.00 -3.91
CA ALA A 122 -3.39 7.44 -3.21
C ALA A 122 -3.74 8.87 -3.55
N ALA A 123 -2.76 9.78 -3.53
CA ALA A 123 -2.97 11.18 -3.89
C ALA A 123 -3.60 11.32 -5.28
N THR A 124 -3.07 10.61 -6.28
CA THR A 124 -3.62 10.65 -7.64
C THR A 124 -5.03 10.06 -7.71
N PHE A 125 -5.27 8.94 -7.03
CA PHE A 125 -6.57 8.27 -7.06
C PHE A 125 -7.66 9.13 -6.41
N PHE A 126 -7.45 9.59 -5.18
CA PHE A 126 -8.48 10.31 -4.43
C PHE A 126 -8.73 11.73 -4.94
N ASN A 127 -7.73 12.41 -5.49
CA ASN A 127 -7.94 13.68 -6.20
C ASN A 127 -8.85 13.51 -7.42
N ASN A 128 -8.71 12.41 -8.18
CA ASN A 128 -9.55 12.12 -9.34
C ASN A 128 -10.93 11.56 -8.95
N TYR A 129 -11.01 10.88 -7.81
CA TYR A 129 -12.27 10.33 -7.29
C TYR A 129 -13.22 11.40 -6.74
N GLY A 130 -12.70 12.60 -6.44
CA GLY A 130 -13.48 13.73 -5.89
C GLY A 130 -13.52 13.77 -4.36
N GLY A 131 -12.59 13.09 -3.69
CA GLY A 131 -12.43 13.17 -2.23
C GLY A 131 -11.82 14.50 -1.77
N ASN A 132 -12.18 14.95 -0.57
CA ASN A 132 -11.55 16.12 0.05
C ASN A 132 -10.16 15.76 0.60
N VAL A 133 -9.13 15.90 -0.24
CA VAL A 133 -7.73 15.60 0.14
C VAL A 133 -7.13 16.82 0.84
N VAL A 134 -7.03 16.75 2.16
CA VAL A 134 -6.53 17.85 3.02
C VAL A 134 -5.02 17.84 3.18
N ALA A 135 -4.37 16.69 3.04
CA ALA A 135 -2.91 16.54 3.09
C ALA A 135 -2.44 15.42 2.17
N ALA A 136 -1.25 15.59 1.58
CA ALA A 136 -0.64 14.57 0.73
C ALA A 136 0.88 14.55 0.93
N VAL A 137 1.42 13.39 1.26
CA VAL A 137 2.85 13.11 1.29
C VAL A 137 3.21 12.24 0.09
N ARG A 138 4.29 12.57 -0.59
CA ARG A 138 4.80 11.85 -1.78
C ARG A 138 6.29 11.63 -1.63
N ASP A 139 6.82 10.73 -2.44
CA ASP A 139 8.26 10.45 -2.54
C ASP A 139 8.91 10.02 -1.21
N ILE A 140 8.19 9.20 -0.44
CA ILE A 140 8.64 8.67 0.86
C ILE A 140 9.83 7.71 0.69
N GLY A 141 9.94 7.11 -0.48
CA GLY A 141 11.04 6.21 -0.82
C GLY A 141 10.96 4.81 -0.17
N ASP A 142 12.09 4.09 -0.27
CA ASP A 142 12.19 2.71 0.25
C ASP A 142 12.53 2.65 1.76
N ALA A 143 12.85 3.79 2.35
CA ALA A 143 13.33 3.91 3.72
C ALA A 143 12.63 5.06 4.45
N PRO A 144 11.31 4.94 4.71
CA PRO A 144 10.56 5.99 5.37
C PRO A 144 11.11 6.29 6.76
N GLU A 145 11.13 7.57 7.11
CA GLU A 145 11.39 8.04 8.46
C GLU A 145 10.12 8.65 9.06
N VAL A 146 10.05 8.70 10.40
CA VAL A 146 8.88 9.31 11.07
C VAL A 146 8.72 10.76 10.66
N ALA A 147 9.83 11.47 10.45
CA ALA A 147 9.84 12.86 10.04
C ALA A 147 9.13 13.11 8.69
N ASP A 148 9.14 12.12 7.78
CA ASP A 148 8.52 12.24 6.46
C ASP A 148 6.98 12.28 6.53
N ILE A 149 6.40 11.67 7.56
CA ILE A 149 4.95 11.51 7.69
C ILE A 149 4.32 12.37 8.79
N ILE A 150 5.14 12.86 9.74
CA ILE A 150 4.64 13.54 10.96
C ILE A 150 3.81 14.79 10.62
N GLY A 151 4.18 15.53 9.58
CA GLY A 151 3.45 16.73 9.15
C GLY A 151 2.02 16.42 8.70
N ALA A 152 1.82 15.34 7.95
CA ALA A 152 0.50 14.93 7.48
C ALA A 152 -0.35 14.35 8.61
N VAL A 153 0.26 13.58 9.51
CA VAL A 153 -0.42 13.04 10.70
C VAL A 153 -0.86 14.20 11.59
N LYS A 154 0.02 15.20 11.81
CA LYS A 154 -0.30 16.38 12.63
C LYS A 154 -1.50 17.15 12.09
N ILE A 155 -1.60 17.37 10.77
CA ILE A 155 -2.77 18.04 10.17
C ILE A 155 -4.08 17.32 10.54
N MET A 156 -4.08 16.00 10.51
CA MET A 156 -5.27 15.21 10.86
C MET A 156 -5.58 15.24 12.36
N LEU A 157 -4.54 15.26 13.20
CA LEU A 157 -4.69 15.39 14.65
C LEU A 157 -5.18 16.80 15.04
N ASP A 158 -4.62 17.86 14.47
CA ASP A 158 -5.06 19.23 14.69
C ASP A 158 -6.55 19.40 14.31
N LYS A 159 -7.01 18.75 13.22
CA LYS A 159 -8.42 18.72 12.85
C LYS A 159 -9.30 18.00 13.87
N PHE A 160 -8.80 16.91 14.43
CA PHE A 160 -9.51 16.18 15.50
C PHE A 160 -9.59 17.01 16.78
N ASP A 161 -8.50 17.65 17.18
CA ASP A 161 -8.38 18.48 18.37
C ASP A 161 -9.29 19.72 18.28
N ASN A 162 -9.42 20.29 17.08
CA ASN A 162 -10.33 21.40 16.80
C ASN A 162 -11.81 20.98 16.66
N GLY A 163 -12.12 19.68 16.72
CA GLY A 163 -13.47 19.17 16.53
C GLY A 163 -13.98 19.22 15.09
N GLU A 164 -13.07 19.36 14.11
CA GLU A 164 -13.41 19.34 12.69
C GLU A 164 -13.64 17.91 12.19
N ILE A 165 -12.98 16.90 12.78
CA ILE A 165 -13.23 15.49 12.54
C ILE A 165 -13.51 14.78 13.87
N ASP A 166 -14.39 13.77 13.84
CA ASP A 166 -14.84 13.03 15.01
C ASP A 166 -14.20 11.65 15.12
N ARG A 167 -13.70 11.14 14.02
CA ARG A 167 -12.99 9.85 13.93
C ARG A 167 -11.82 9.93 12.98
N LEU A 168 -10.76 9.20 13.28
CA LEU A 168 -9.59 9.07 12.42
C LEU A 168 -9.33 7.59 12.14
N MET A 169 -9.30 7.25 10.85
CA MET A 169 -9.04 5.90 10.35
C MET A 169 -7.71 5.86 9.63
N VAL A 170 -6.97 4.76 9.76
CA VAL A 170 -5.81 4.46 8.92
C VAL A 170 -6.11 3.27 8.02
N VAL A 171 -5.76 3.42 6.75
CA VAL A 171 -5.87 2.37 5.75
C VAL A 171 -4.48 2.01 5.25
N SER A 172 -4.12 0.74 5.37
CA SER A 172 -2.84 0.21 4.93
C SER A 172 -2.98 -1.26 4.50
N ASN A 173 -1.90 -1.84 4.01
CA ASN A 173 -1.84 -3.26 3.72
C ASN A 173 -1.05 -3.98 4.82
N ASP A 174 -1.68 -4.99 5.43
CA ASP A 174 -1.06 -5.88 6.40
C ASP A 174 -0.23 -6.96 5.70
N PHE A 175 0.97 -7.18 6.19
CA PHE A 175 1.90 -8.17 5.68
C PHE A 175 1.72 -9.52 6.39
N ILE A 176 0.94 -10.43 5.78
CA ILE A 176 0.75 -11.78 6.30
C ILE A 176 1.95 -12.67 5.90
N ASN A 177 2.26 -12.71 4.62
CA ASN A 177 3.42 -13.40 4.05
C ASN A 177 3.76 -12.81 2.68
N THR A 178 4.82 -13.31 2.05
CA THR A 178 5.29 -12.81 0.75
C THR A 178 4.23 -12.89 -0.36
N MET A 179 3.29 -13.83 -0.27
CA MET A 179 2.26 -14.05 -1.30
C MET A 179 0.93 -13.38 -0.97
N THR A 180 0.67 -13.12 0.32
CA THR A 180 -0.65 -12.68 0.79
C THR A 180 -0.54 -11.38 1.58
N HIS A 181 -1.25 -10.37 1.09
CA HIS A 181 -1.38 -9.06 1.72
C HIS A 181 -2.87 -8.77 1.85
N LYS A 182 -3.28 -8.19 2.97
CA LYS A 182 -4.67 -7.87 3.25
C LYS A 182 -4.82 -6.37 3.49
N PRO A 183 -5.69 -5.66 2.76
CA PRO A 183 -6.00 -4.28 3.10
C PRO A 183 -6.74 -4.25 4.43
N LEU A 184 -6.31 -3.36 5.31
CA LEU A 184 -6.91 -3.10 6.61
C LEU A 184 -7.39 -1.67 6.69
N VAL A 185 -8.54 -1.48 7.35
CA VAL A 185 -9.09 -0.18 7.73
C VAL A 185 -9.21 -0.21 9.25
N ASN A 186 -8.29 0.46 9.93
CA ASN A 186 -8.21 0.48 11.38
C ASN A 186 -8.59 1.86 11.91
N GLN A 187 -9.36 1.90 12.99
CA GLN A 187 -9.63 3.14 13.71
C GLN A 187 -8.41 3.51 14.57
N LEU A 188 -7.94 4.75 14.42
CA LEU A 188 -6.88 5.32 15.27
C LEU A 188 -7.48 6.10 16.45
N ILE A 189 -8.48 6.94 16.17
CA ILE A 189 -9.19 7.77 17.16
C ILE A 189 -10.69 7.69 16.86
N PRO A 190 -11.56 7.58 17.89
CA PRO A 190 -11.22 7.38 19.31
C PRO A 190 -10.54 6.04 19.56
N LEU A 191 -9.65 6.04 20.55
CA LEU A 191 -8.96 4.84 21.01
C LEU A 191 -9.97 3.89 21.65
N GLN A 192 -9.90 2.61 21.24
CA GLN A 192 -10.76 1.58 21.81
C GLN A 192 -10.04 0.82 22.92
N PRO A 193 -10.74 0.46 24.00
CA PRO A 193 -10.20 -0.45 25.01
C PRO A 193 -9.74 -1.76 24.34
N SER A 194 -8.66 -2.33 24.83
CA SER A 194 -8.20 -3.62 24.35
C SER A 194 -9.09 -4.75 24.88
N GLU A 195 -9.50 -5.65 24.00
CA GLU A 195 -10.24 -6.87 24.38
C GLU A 195 -9.32 -7.99 24.89
N GLU A 196 -8.00 -7.79 24.89
CA GLU A 196 -7.05 -8.79 25.38
C GLU A 196 -7.23 -9.00 26.88
N GLU A 197 -7.47 -10.24 27.32
CA GLU A 197 -7.67 -10.60 28.73
C GLU A 197 -6.50 -10.15 29.64
N ALA A 198 -5.28 -10.15 29.11
CA ALA A 198 -4.08 -9.68 29.82
C ALA A 198 -4.11 -8.18 30.18
N LEU A 199 -4.96 -7.39 29.51
CA LEU A 199 -5.10 -5.95 29.69
C LEU A 199 -6.34 -5.55 30.49
N GLN A 200 -7.14 -6.54 30.97
CA GLN A 200 -8.38 -6.29 31.71
C GLN A 200 -8.16 -5.98 33.19
N HIS A 201 -6.91 -5.99 33.67
CA HIS A 201 -6.59 -5.63 35.05
C HIS A 201 -6.75 -4.12 35.26
N HIS A 202 -7.60 -3.73 36.22
CA HIS A 202 -7.87 -2.34 36.61
C HIS A 202 -6.79 -1.78 37.55
N TRP A 203 -5.51 -1.82 37.15
CA TRP A 203 -4.45 -1.11 37.87
C TRP A 203 -4.05 0.11 37.07
N ASP A 204 -3.74 1.21 37.75
CA ASP A 204 -3.37 2.47 37.15
C ASP A 204 -1.86 2.73 37.27
N TYR A 205 -1.32 3.56 36.40
CA TYR A 205 0.06 3.98 36.42
C TYR A 205 0.24 5.15 37.38
N LEU A 206 1.42 5.25 38.00
CA LEU A 206 1.84 6.49 38.66
C LEU A 206 2.37 7.45 37.58
N TYR A 207 1.71 8.59 37.46
CA TYR A 207 2.07 9.62 36.50
C TYR A 207 2.94 10.69 37.19
N GLU A 208 4.16 10.86 36.73
CA GLU A 208 5.10 11.88 37.22
C GLU A 208 5.70 12.66 36.04
N PRO A 209 5.79 14.00 36.03
CA PRO A 209 5.31 14.91 37.11
C PRO A 209 3.83 15.25 37.02
N ASP A 210 3.18 15.15 35.84
CA ASP A 210 1.77 15.46 35.59
C ASP A 210 1.15 14.46 34.63
N ALA A 211 0.01 13.90 35.01
CA ALA A 211 -0.71 12.92 34.23
C ALA A 211 -1.12 13.45 32.85
N ARG A 212 -1.54 14.71 32.77
CA ARG A 212 -2.02 15.33 31.54
C ARG A 212 -0.87 15.46 30.53
N GLU A 213 0.22 16.12 30.88
CA GLU A 213 1.34 16.38 29.98
C GLU A 213 1.97 15.07 29.47
N LEU A 214 2.08 14.08 30.36
CA LEU A 214 2.62 12.77 30.03
C LEU A 214 1.71 11.99 29.08
N LEU A 215 0.38 11.99 29.33
CA LEU A 215 -0.59 11.31 28.46
C LEU A 215 -0.71 11.97 27.10
N ASP A 216 -0.75 13.30 27.01
CA ASP A 216 -0.79 14.04 25.76
C ASP A 216 0.41 13.66 24.88
N GLY A 217 1.63 13.65 25.46
CA GLY A 217 2.85 13.26 24.74
C GLY A 217 2.87 11.78 24.35
N LEU A 218 2.41 10.89 25.23
CA LEU A 218 2.38 9.45 24.97
C LEU A 218 1.39 9.08 23.85
N LEU A 219 0.19 9.66 23.88
CA LEU A 219 -0.86 9.40 22.90
C LEU A 219 -0.49 9.92 21.52
N LEU A 220 0.12 11.10 21.45
CA LEU A 220 0.66 11.62 20.19
C LEU A 220 1.68 10.64 19.60
N ARG A 221 2.66 10.22 20.39
CA ARG A 221 3.69 9.25 19.97
C ARG A 221 3.10 7.91 19.59
N PHE A 222 2.04 7.48 20.26
CA PHE A 222 1.31 6.28 19.88
C PHE A 222 0.73 6.38 18.48
N ILE A 223 -0.02 7.45 18.17
CA ILE A 223 -0.63 7.64 16.85
C ILE A 223 0.45 7.72 15.76
N GLU A 224 1.51 8.53 15.97
CA GLU A 224 2.64 8.63 15.06
C GLU A 224 3.26 7.25 14.80
N SER A 225 3.47 6.45 15.84
CA SER A 225 4.03 5.10 15.73
C SER A 225 3.12 4.14 14.97
N GLN A 226 1.79 4.20 15.18
CA GLN A 226 0.83 3.35 14.46
C GLN A 226 0.82 3.68 12.95
N VAL A 227 0.82 4.97 12.59
CA VAL A 227 0.87 5.38 11.19
C VAL A 227 2.22 5.01 10.56
N TYR A 228 3.32 5.23 11.27
CA TYR A 228 4.65 4.84 10.80
C TYR A 228 4.75 3.33 10.56
N GLN A 229 4.25 2.53 11.50
CA GLN A 229 4.23 1.07 11.35
C GLN A 229 3.40 0.65 10.13
N ALA A 230 2.25 1.28 9.91
CA ALA A 230 1.41 1.05 8.74
C ALA A 230 2.15 1.38 7.42
N VAL A 231 2.96 2.44 7.39
CA VAL A 231 3.79 2.81 6.23
C VAL A 231 4.89 1.78 5.99
N VAL A 232 5.59 1.34 7.04
CA VAL A 232 6.66 0.33 6.94
C VAL A 232 6.11 -1.02 6.48
N GLU A 233 4.97 -1.45 7.01
CA GLU A 233 4.29 -2.68 6.59
C GLU A 233 3.81 -2.60 5.14
N ASN A 234 3.23 -1.48 4.75
CA ASN A 234 2.81 -1.25 3.37
C ASN A 234 4.01 -1.29 2.40
N ASN A 235 5.18 -0.77 2.81
CA ASN A 235 6.40 -0.87 2.00
C ASN A 235 6.86 -2.33 1.86
N ALA A 236 6.75 -3.16 2.91
CA ALA A 236 7.02 -4.59 2.81
C ALA A 236 6.06 -5.29 1.83
N CYS A 237 4.76 -4.98 1.91
CA CYS A 237 3.76 -5.46 0.97
C CYS A 237 4.06 -5.02 -0.46
N GLU A 238 4.51 -3.78 -0.65
CA GLU A 238 4.88 -3.24 -1.96
C GLU A 238 6.02 -4.04 -2.62
N GLN A 239 7.12 -4.28 -1.89
CA GLN A 239 8.25 -5.02 -2.45
C GLN A 239 7.89 -6.48 -2.75
N ALA A 240 7.11 -7.12 -1.89
CA ALA A 240 6.62 -8.48 -2.10
C ALA A 240 5.68 -8.56 -3.31
N ALA A 241 4.69 -7.70 -3.38
CA ALA A 241 3.73 -7.65 -4.48
C ALA A 241 4.41 -7.33 -5.82
N ARG A 242 5.39 -6.41 -5.83
CA ARG A 242 6.17 -6.08 -7.03
C ARG A 242 7.04 -7.26 -7.46
N MET A 243 7.69 -7.95 -6.56
CA MET A 243 8.48 -9.14 -6.87
C MET A 243 7.63 -10.20 -7.57
N ILE A 244 6.45 -10.51 -7.04
CA ILE A 244 5.52 -11.50 -7.61
C ILE A 244 5.00 -11.03 -8.97
N ALA A 245 4.56 -9.77 -9.08
CA ALA A 245 4.04 -9.22 -10.32
C ALA A 245 5.10 -9.22 -11.44
N MET A 246 6.36 -8.90 -11.11
CA MET A 246 7.45 -8.89 -12.07
C MET A 246 7.88 -10.32 -12.46
N LYS A 247 7.82 -11.28 -11.54
CA LYS A 247 8.01 -12.70 -11.85
C LYS A 247 6.97 -13.18 -12.86
N SER A 248 5.68 -12.98 -12.56
CA SER A 248 4.60 -13.35 -13.48
C SER A 248 4.72 -12.67 -14.84
N ALA A 249 5.11 -11.39 -14.87
CA ALA A 249 5.33 -10.67 -16.13
C ALA A 249 6.50 -11.24 -16.94
N SER A 250 7.58 -11.68 -16.26
CA SER A 250 8.74 -12.31 -16.90
C SER A 250 8.40 -13.69 -17.46
N ASP A 251 7.62 -14.49 -16.73
CA ASP A 251 7.17 -15.82 -17.15
C ASP A 251 6.23 -15.70 -18.36
N ASN A 252 5.20 -14.83 -18.29
CA ASN A 252 4.30 -14.55 -19.42
C ASN A 252 5.04 -14.02 -20.66
N ALA A 253 6.10 -13.22 -20.46
CA ALA A 253 6.93 -12.78 -21.59
C ALA A 253 7.68 -13.95 -22.24
N GLY A 254 8.11 -14.95 -21.45
CA GLY A 254 8.70 -16.18 -21.94
C GLY A 254 7.76 -16.96 -22.86
N ASP A 255 6.53 -17.19 -22.39
CA ASP A 255 5.48 -17.90 -23.14
C ASP A 255 5.17 -17.20 -24.46
N LEU A 256 5.03 -15.86 -24.42
CA LEU A 256 4.80 -15.06 -25.63
C LEU A 256 5.96 -15.13 -26.63
N ILE A 257 7.21 -15.22 -26.16
CA ILE A 257 8.38 -15.36 -27.04
C ILE A 257 8.34 -16.72 -27.74
N GLU A 258 7.95 -17.79 -27.05
CA GLU A 258 7.82 -19.12 -27.64
C GLU A 258 6.71 -19.17 -28.69
N GLU A 259 5.53 -18.64 -28.35
CA GLU A 259 4.38 -18.56 -29.25
C GLU A 259 4.74 -17.79 -30.55
N LEU A 260 5.32 -16.60 -30.38
CA LEU A 260 5.75 -15.79 -31.51
C LEU A 260 6.87 -16.44 -32.32
N GLY A 261 7.73 -17.24 -31.65
CA GLY A 261 8.79 -18.04 -32.31
C GLY A 261 8.19 -19.08 -33.27
N LEU A 262 7.17 -19.80 -32.82
CA LEU A 262 6.43 -20.75 -33.65
C LEU A 262 5.75 -20.04 -34.81
N ALA A 263 5.06 -18.92 -34.57
CA ALA A 263 4.40 -18.14 -35.60
C ALA A 263 5.41 -17.60 -36.64
N TYR A 264 6.58 -17.13 -36.20
CA TYR A 264 7.67 -16.70 -37.06
C TYR A 264 8.16 -17.82 -37.99
N ASN A 265 8.43 -19.02 -37.42
CA ASN A 265 8.89 -20.16 -38.18
C ASN A 265 7.88 -20.59 -39.24
N LYS A 266 6.57 -20.61 -38.91
CA LYS A 266 5.48 -20.89 -39.81
C LYS A 266 5.41 -19.87 -40.94
N ALA A 267 5.47 -18.60 -40.63
CA ALA A 267 5.45 -17.51 -41.63
C ALA A 267 6.69 -17.57 -42.55
N ARG A 268 7.87 -17.89 -41.98
CA ARG A 268 9.11 -18.07 -42.75
C ARG A 268 9.01 -19.25 -43.71
N GLN A 269 8.49 -20.39 -43.27
CA GLN A 269 8.31 -21.56 -44.14
C GLN A 269 7.32 -21.26 -45.26
N ALA A 270 6.20 -20.57 -44.99
CA ALA A 270 5.22 -20.17 -46.00
C ALA A 270 5.85 -19.24 -47.05
N ALA A 271 6.64 -18.25 -46.61
CA ALA A 271 7.35 -17.34 -47.52
C ALA A 271 8.36 -18.08 -48.42
N ILE A 272 9.17 -18.97 -47.85
CA ILE A 272 10.12 -19.79 -48.61
C ILE A 272 9.38 -20.67 -49.62
N THR A 273 8.27 -21.31 -49.24
CA THR A 273 7.48 -22.16 -50.15
C THR A 273 6.87 -21.31 -51.26
N GLN A 274 6.39 -20.10 -50.97
CA GLN A 274 5.88 -19.19 -51.97
C GLN A 274 6.97 -18.76 -52.97
N GLU A 275 8.13 -18.33 -52.50
CA GLU A 275 9.29 -17.97 -53.33
C GLU A 275 9.71 -19.13 -54.23
N LEU A 276 9.81 -20.37 -53.70
CA LEU A 276 10.12 -21.56 -54.47
C LEU A 276 9.05 -21.85 -55.52
N SER A 277 7.77 -21.69 -55.20
CA SER A 277 6.65 -21.87 -56.15
C SER A 277 6.68 -20.83 -57.28
N GLU A 278 7.00 -19.58 -56.95
CA GLU A 278 7.14 -18.49 -57.94
C GLU A 278 8.32 -18.74 -58.90
N ILE A 279 9.49 -19.20 -58.35
CA ILE A 279 10.66 -19.58 -59.16
C ILE A 279 10.33 -20.74 -60.08
N ALA A 280 9.70 -21.81 -59.55
CA ALA A 280 9.33 -22.99 -60.33
C ALA A 280 8.30 -22.68 -61.39
N GLY A 281 7.29 -21.85 -61.08
CA GLY A 281 6.30 -21.39 -62.02
C GLY A 281 6.86 -20.46 -63.11
N GLY A 282 7.81 -19.59 -62.77
CA GLY A 282 8.55 -18.78 -63.73
C GLY A 282 9.44 -19.58 -64.67
N ALA A 283 10.11 -20.64 -64.17
CA ALA A 283 10.92 -21.53 -65.00
C ALA A 283 10.08 -22.41 -65.94
N ALA A 284 8.82 -22.70 -65.59
CA ALA A 284 7.91 -23.45 -66.45
C ALA A 284 7.24 -22.61 -67.55
N ALA A 285 7.33 -21.26 -67.46
CA ALA A 285 6.72 -20.29 -68.38
C ALA A 285 7.70 -19.77 -69.47
N VAL A 286 8.99 -20.20 -69.39
CA VAL A 286 10.05 -19.98 -70.37
C VAL A 286 10.27 -21.28 -71.16
#